data_7fbc1d544ebd674fd15acf23319e0422
#
_entry.id   7fbc1d544ebd674fd15acf23319e0422
#
_cell.length_a   1.000
_cell.length_b   1.000
_cell.length_c   1.000
_cell.angle_alpha   90.00
_cell.angle_beta   90.00
_cell.angle_gamma   90.00
#
_symmetry.space_group_name_H-M   'P 1'
#
loop_
_entity.id
_entity.type
_entity.pdbx_description
1 polymer ?
#
loop_
_entity_poly.entity_id
_entity_poly.type
_entity_poly.pdbx_seq_one_letter_code
_entity_poly.pdbx_strand_id
1 'polypeptide(L)'
;MDITNPQRAKVLVHALPYIQEYSSKIVVIKYGGNAMISEKLKDSVMRDIVLLSLIGVQVVLVHGGGPEITDMLQKLGKQTQFVDGLRVTDAETADVVQMVLAGKINKTLVNLIGQKGGRAIGLSGIDGQMIQARVRDERLGYVGEITKIDVRPILDVLDKGYIPGRVHCRVRHAGPCLQHQRRHRGRAHRG
;
A
#
# COMPACT_ATOMS: atom_id res chain seq x y z
N MET A 1 1.96 28.05 13.22
CA MET A 1 0.79 28.67 13.87
C MET A 1 0.91 28.43 15.36
N ASP A 2 1.12 29.48 16.13
CA ASP A 2 1.05 29.41 17.58
C ASP A 2 -0.41 29.52 18.00
N ILE A 3 -1.03 28.38 18.26
CA ILE A 3 -2.39 28.32 18.80
C ILE A 3 -2.32 28.26 20.33
N THR A 4 -3.18 29.06 21.00
CA THR A 4 -3.28 29.11 22.45
C THR A 4 -3.81 27.78 23.03
N ASN A 5 -3.55 27.52 24.33
CA ASN A 5 -4.04 26.32 24.99
C ASN A 5 -5.58 26.17 24.92
N PRO A 6 -6.41 27.21 25.10
CA PRO A 6 -7.86 27.12 24.90
C PRO A 6 -8.24 26.72 23.47
N GLN A 7 -7.53 27.23 22.45
CA GLN A 7 -7.77 26.84 21.06
C GLN A 7 -7.42 25.37 20.80
N ARG A 8 -6.32 24.86 21.37
CA ARG A 8 -5.95 23.43 21.31
C ARG A 8 -7.02 22.56 21.93
N ALA A 9 -7.49 22.91 23.13
CA ALA A 9 -8.58 22.18 23.80
C ALA A 9 -9.85 22.16 22.96
N LYS A 10 -10.24 23.30 22.36
CA LYS A 10 -11.40 23.39 21.46
C LYS A 10 -11.28 22.47 20.25
N VAL A 11 -10.11 22.40 19.62
CA VAL A 11 -9.87 21.50 18.47
C VAL A 11 -10.06 20.05 18.87
N LEU A 12 -9.53 19.62 20.03
CA LEU A 12 -9.68 18.24 20.52
C LEU A 12 -11.15 17.91 20.86
N VAL A 13 -11.89 18.83 21.46
CA VAL A 13 -13.32 18.63 21.75
C VAL A 13 -14.13 18.51 20.45
N HIS A 14 -13.81 19.32 19.44
CA HIS A 14 -14.47 19.20 18.13
C HIS A 14 -14.12 17.90 17.38
N ALA A 15 -12.96 17.30 17.64
CA ALA A 15 -12.58 16.03 17.06
C ALA A 15 -13.28 14.82 17.74
N LEU A 16 -13.79 14.97 18.97
CA LEU A 16 -14.34 13.88 19.78
C LEU A 16 -15.43 13.06 19.07
N PRO A 17 -16.44 13.65 18.41
CA PRO A 17 -17.48 12.89 17.72
C PRO A 17 -16.90 11.98 16.60
N TYR A 18 -15.90 12.47 15.87
CA TYR A 18 -15.22 11.69 14.83
C TYR A 18 -14.38 10.56 15.42
N ILE A 19 -13.67 10.82 16.53
CA ILE A 19 -12.93 9.79 17.25
C ILE A 19 -13.88 8.68 17.72
N GLN A 20 -15.03 9.03 18.27
CA GLN A 20 -16.05 8.06 18.71
C GLN A 20 -16.64 7.27 17.54
N GLU A 21 -16.92 7.93 16.42
CA GLU A 21 -17.49 7.30 15.22
C GLU A 21 -16.51 6.28 14.60
N TYR A 22 -15.23 6.64 14.50
CA TYR A 22 -14.22 5.83 13.78
C TYR A 22 -13.40 4.92 14.69
N SER A 23 -13.50 5.04 16.01
CA SER A 23 -12.84 4.14 16.95
C SER A 23 -13.25 2.69 16.68
N SER A 24 -12.26 1.79 16.62
CA SER A 24 -12.43 0.36 16.29
C SER A 24 -12.94 0.07 14.87
N LYS A 25 -13.10 1.08 14.02
CA LYS A 25 -13.42 0.86 12.60
C LYS A 25 -12.17 0.53 11.80
N ILE A 26 -12.29 -0.37 10.82
CA ILE A 26 -11.23 -0.67 9.88
C ILE A 26 -11.26 0.36 8.75
N VAL A 27 -10.17 1.14 8.62
CA VAL A 27 -10.00 2.15 7.57
C VAL A 27 -8.85 1.73 6.66
N VAL A 28 -9.15 1.55 5.37
CA VAL A 28 -8.13 1.20 4.36
C VAL A 28 -7.63 2.46 3.67
N ILE A 29 -6.37 2.80 3.90
CA ILE A 29 -5.69 3.94 3.30
C ILE A 29 -4.86 3.48 2.11
N LYS A 30 -5.19 3.99 0.91
CA LYS A 30 -4.39 3.74 -0.28
C LYS A 30 -3.33 4.83 -0.42
N TYR A 31 -2.07 4.44 -0.33
CA TYR A 31 -0.91 5.30 -0.50
C TYR A 31 -0.25 5.05 -1.87
N GLY A 32 -0.09 6.10 -2.67
CA GLY A 32 0.48 5.99 -4.01
C GLY A 32 0.47 7.30 -4.79
N GLY A 33 0.95 7.26 -6.05
CA GLY A 33 1.03 8.44 -6.90
C GLY A 33 2.00 9.49 -6.37
N ASN A 34 1.65 10.76 -6.50
CA ASN A 34 2.50 11.89 -6.11
C ASN A 34 2.90 11.92 -4.63
N ALA A 35 2.07 11.33 -3.75
CA ALA A 35 2.39 11.23 -2.32
C ALA A 35 3.62 10.35 -2.06
N MET A 36 3.97 9.44 -2.94
CA MET A 36 5.17 8.60 -2.81
C MET A 36 6.45 9.33 -3.23
N ILE A 37 6.35 10.32 -4.11
CA ILE A 37 7.49 11.05 -4.67
C ILE A 37 7.98 12.13 -3.71
N SER A 38 7.07 12.80 -2.99
CA SER A 38 7.39 13.90 -2.07
C SER A 38 7.69 13.36 -0.67
N GLU A 39 8.94 13.54 -0.21
CA GLU A 39 9.34 13.15 1.16
C GLU A 39 8.51 13.85 2.23
N LYS A 40 8.17 15.16 2.01
CA LYS A 40 7.32 15.92 2.93
C LYS A 40 5.90 15.35 3.04
N LEU A 41 5.30 14.96 1.91
CA LEU A 41 3.97 14.34 1.90
C LEU A 41 4.02 12.94 2.51
N LYS A 42 5.07 12.17 2.23
CA LYS A 42 5.31 10.86 2.83
C LYS A 42 5.35 10.97 4.35
N ASP A 43 6.14 11.91 4.88
CA ASP A 43 6.26 12.14 6.32
C ASP A 43 4.92 12.51 6.96
N SER A 44 4.17 13.43 6.34
CA SER A 44 2.85 13.84 6.82
C SER A 44 1.87 12.68 6.84
N VAL A 45 1.75 11.91 5.74
CA VAL A 45 0.82 10.76 5.66
C VAL A 45 1.16 9.70 6.70
N MET A 46 2.44 9.39 6.93
CA MET A 46 2.82 8.41 7.96
C MET A 46 2.49 8.91 9.37
N ARG A 47 2.60 10.21 9.62
CA ARG A 47 2.20 10.83 10.90
C ARG A 47 0.68 10.74 11.11
N ASP A 48 -0.11 11.03 10.07
CA ASP A 48 -1.56 10.95 10.12
C ASP A 48 -2.03 9.50 10.36
N ILE A 49 -1.39 8.51 9.72
CA ILE A 49 -1.65 7.09 9.93
C ILE A 49 -1.39 6.69 11.40
N VAL A 50 -0.28 7.14 11.97
CA VAL A 50 0.04 6.88 13.38
C VAL A 50 -0.97 7.53 14.30
N LEU A 51 -1.36 8.79 14.03
CA LEU A 51 -2.39 9.49 14.80
C LEU A 51 -3.72 8.73 14.78
N LEU A 52 -4.20 8.32 13.60
CA LEU A 52 -5.42 7.53 13.47
C LEU A 52 -5.36 6.22 14.27
N SER A 53 -4.23 5.53 14.22
CA SER A 53 -4.03 4.30 15.00
C SER A 53 -4.05 4.57 16.52
N LEU A 54 -3.43 5.65 16.98
CA LEU A 54 -3.38 6.02 18.40
C LEU A 54 -4.74 6.40 18.96
N ILE A 55 -5.64 6.96 18.16
CA ILE A 55 -7.03 7.27 18.57
C ILE A 55 -8.00 6.09 18.42
N GLY A 56 -7.48 4.89 18.14
CA GLY A 56 -8.26 3.65 18.12
C GLY A 56 -8.81 3.24 16.76
N VAL A 57 -8.46 3.91 15.66
CA VAL A 57 -8.83 3.49 14.31
C VAL A 57 -7.94 2.32 13.88
N GLN A 58 -8.52 1.24 13.36
CA GLN A 58 -7.79 0.10 12.81
C GLN A 58 -7.35 0.40 11.36
N VAL A 59 -6.15 0.92 11.19
CA VAL A 59 -5.65 1.37 9.88
C VAL A 59 -5.00 0.22 9.11
N VAL A 60 -5.42 0.02 7.86
CA VAL A 60 -4.75 -0.85 6.87
C VAL A 60 -4.12 0.03 5.79
N LEU A 61 -2.80 0.06 5.71
CA LEU A 61 -2.07 0.82 4.70
C LEU A 61 -1.85 -0.03 3.46
N VAL A 62 -2.38 0.39 2.31
CA VAL A 62 -2.18 -0.28 1.02
C VAL A 62 -1.38 0.61 0.09
N HIS A 63 -0.21 0.15 -0.35
CA HIS A 63 0.68 0.94 -1.19
C HIS A 63 0.97 0.33 -2.56
N GLY A 64 1.39 1.16 -3.50
CA GLY A 64 1.96 0.80 -4.79
C GLY A 64 3.47 1.06 -4.84
N GLY A 65 4.02 1.28 -6.04
CA GLY A 65 5.45 1.53 -6.24
C GLY A 65 5.84 1.54 -7.73
N GLY A 66 4.94 1.99 -8.60
CA GLY A 66 5.20 2.02 -10.05
C GLY A 66 6.46 2.78 -10.45
N PRO A 67 6.69 4.00 -9.95
CA PRO A 67 7.90 4.77 -10.25
C PRO A 67 9.17 4.06 -9.82
N GLU A 68 9.21 3.52 -8.60
CA GLU A 68 10.38 2.82 -8.05
C GLU A 68 10.67 1.52 -8.79
N ILE A 69 9.63 0.81 -9.26
CA ILE A 69 9.81 -0.37 -10.12
C ILE A 69 10.44 0.04 -11.43
N THR A 70 9.97 1.13 -12.05
CA THR A 70 10.50 1.63 -13.33
C THR A 70 11.97 2.04 -13.17
N ASP A 71 12.32 2.80 -12.14
CA ASP A 71 13.68 3.21 -11.82
C ASP A 71 14.61 1.98 -11.63
N MET A 72 14.13 0.97 -10.89
CA MET A 72 14.93 -0.23 -10.67
C MET A 72 15.15 -1.03 -11.96
N LEU A 73 14.12 -1.19 -12.79
CA LEU A 73 14.25 -1.87 -14.09
C LEU A 73 15.22 -1.13 -15.03
N GLN A 74 15.18 0.21 -15.06
CA GLN A 74 16.13 1.01 -15.82
C GLN A 74 17.58 0.81 -15.35
N LYS A 75 17.81 0.80 -14.01
CA LYS A 75 19.14 0.51 -13.42
C LYS A 75 19.67 -0.86 -13.76
N LEU A 76 18.78 -1.83 -13.98
CA LEU A 76 19.11 -3.19 -14.43
C LEU A 76 19.19 -3.31 -15.97
N GLY A 77 19.10 -2.20 -16.70
CA GLY A 77 19.17 -2.20 -18.18
C GLY A 77 17.92 -2.77 -18.86
N LYS A 78 16.81 -2.95 -18.14
CA LYS A 78 15.58 -3.51 -18.68
C LYS A 78 14.63 -2.41 -19.19
N GLN A 79 14.15 -2.60 -20.41
CA GLN A 79 13.09 -1.75 -20.96
C GLN A 79 11.72 -2.15 -20.41
N THR A 80 10.90 -1.15 -20.13
CA THR A 80 9.53 -1.34 -19.64
C THR A 80 8.54 -1.14 -20.76
N GLN A 81 7.69 -2.12 -21.01
CA GLN A 81 6.59 -2.03 -21.96
C GLN A 81 5.24 -2.01 -21.23
N PHE A 82 4.28 -1.27 -21.79
CA PHE A 82 2.92 -1.18 -21.27
C PHE A 82 1.91 -1.50 -22.39
N VAL A 83 0.90 -2.31 -22.05
CA VAL A 83 -0.25 -2.61 -22.92
C VAL A 83 -1.51 -2.23 -22.16
N ASP A 84 -2.34 -1.37 -22.72
CA ASP A 84 -3.56 -0.85 -22.08
C ASP A 84 -3.31 -0.26 -20.68
N GLY A 85 -2.16 0.39 -20.47
CA GLY A 85 -1.76 0.95 -19.17
C GLY A 85 -1.33 -0.10 -18.12
N LEU A 86 -1.17 -1.36 -18.52
CA LEU A 86 -0.64 -2.45 -17.70
C LEU A 86 0.78 -2.77 -18.14
N ARG A 87 1.70 -2.94 -17.19
CA ARG A 87 3.09 -3.32 -17.47
C ARG A 87 3.14 -4.76 -17.97
N VAL A 88 3.79 -5.00 -19.10
CA VAL A 88 4.18 -6.35 -19.51
C VAL A 88 5.24 -6.83 -18.54
N THR A 89 5.01 -7.99 -17.91
CA THR A 89 5.79 -8.46 -16.78
C THR A 89 6.25 -9.89 -17.04
N ASP A 90 7.50 -10.05 -17.50
CA ASP A 90 8.17 -11.35 -17.59
C ASP A 90 8.60 -11.86 -16.20
N ALA A 91 9.21 -13.04 -16.12
CA ALA A 91 9.62 -13.64 -14.85
C ALA A 91 10.62 -12.76 -14.07
N GLU A 92 11.64 -12.25 -14.74
CA GLU A 92 12.66 -11.39 -14.11
C GLU A 92 12.05 -10.05 -13.67
N THR A 93 11.16 -9.48 -14.48
CA THR A 93 10.41 -8.27 -14.07
C THR A 93 9.52 -8.55 -12.86
N ALA A 94 8.91 -9.74 -12.78
CA ALA A 94 8.10 -10.11 -11.61
C ALA A 94 8.94 -10.20 -10.33
N ASP A 95 10.15 -10.74 -10.41
CA ASP A 95 11.09 -10.79 -9.29
C ASP A 95 11.51 -9.39 -8.84
N VAL A 96 11.84 -8.49 -9.78
CA VAL A 96 12.15 -7.09 -9.47
C VAL A 96 10.95 -6.40 -8.81
N VAL A 97 9.76 -6.61 -9.32
CA VAL A 97 8.52 -6.06 -8.73
C VAL A 97 8.34 -6.54 -7.29
N GLN A 98 8.54 -7.82 -7.03
CA GLN A 98 8.45 -8.38 -5.68
C GLN A 98 9.51 -7.78 -4.75
N MET A 99 10.78 -7.74 -5.17
CA MET A 99 11.88 -7.14 -4.40
C MET A 99 11.60 -5.67 -4.05
N VAL A 100 11.17 -4.87 -5.03
CA VAL A 100 10.91 -3.45 -4.83
C VAL A 100 9.68 -3.23 -3.94
N LEU A 101 8.58 -3.90 -4.22
CA LEU A 101 7.34 -3.68 -3.47
C LEU A 101 7.43 -4.26 -2.05
N ALA A 102 7.75 -5.54 -1.90
CA ALA A 102 7.72 -6.24 -0.61
C ALA A 102 8.98 -5.98 0.23
N GLY A 103 10.13 -5.85 -0.42
CA GLY A 103 11.41 -5.61 0.25
C GLY A 103 11.66 -4.13 0.51
N LYS A 104 11.79 -3.32 -0.54
CA LYS A 104 12.20 -1.91 -0.43
C LYS A 104 11.08 -1.03 0.14
N ILE A 105 9.98 -0.85 -0.61
CA ILE A 105 8.94 0.14 -0.27
C ILE A 105 8.22 -0.25 1.00
N ASN A 106 7.73 -1.48 1.08
CA ASN A 106 6.99 -1.97 2.23
C ASN A 106 7.79 -1.80 3.54
N LYS A 107 9.04 -2.23 3.56
CA LYS A 107 9.89 -2.14 4.77
C LYS A 107 10.29 -0.70 5.08
N THR A 108 10.45 0.16 4.08
CA THR A 108 10.65 1.60 4.29
C THR A 108 9.45 2.24 5.00
N LEU A 109 8.22 1.93 4.56
CA LEU A 109 6.99 2.46 5.18
C LEU A 109 6.81 1.94 6.60
N VAL A 110 7.06 0.66 6.85
CA VAL A 110 7.04 0.06 8.20
C VAL A 110 8.03 0.78 9.12
N ASN A 111 9.25 1.03 8.65
CA ASN A 111 10.26 1.75 9.42
C ASN A 111 9.84 3.20 9.71
N LEU A 112 9.30 3.91 8.73
CA LEU A 112 8.83 5.29 8.90
C LEU A 112 7.67 5.39 9.91
N ILE A 113 6.73 4.44 9.89
CA ILE A 113 5.67 4.36 10.90
C ILE A 113 6.27 4.11 12.28
N GLY A 114 7.25 3.20 12.39
CA GLY A 114 7.97 2.93 13.64
C GLY A 114 8.69 4.15 14.22
N GLN A 115 9.38 4.92 13.35
CA GLN A 115 10.06 6.17 13.76
C GLN A 115 9.11 7.23 14.31
N LYS A 116 7.81 7.16 13.98
CA LYS A 116 6.77 8.05 14.47
C LYS A 116 6.00 7.49 15.69
N GLY A 117 6.48 6.38 16.26
CA GLY A 117 5.88 5.74 17.43
C GLY A 117 4.71 4.80 17.11
N GLY A 118 4.43 4.53 15.83
CA GLY A 118 3.45 3.52 15.42
C GLY A 118 4.04 2.11 15.41
N ARG A 119 3.17 1.11 15.48
CA ARG A 119 3.56 -0.31 15.36
C ARG A 119 3.05 -0.86 14.04
N ALA A 120 3.92 -1.22 13.12
CA ALA A 120 3.53 -1.72 11.80
C ALA A 120 4.17 -3.06 11.44
N ILE A 121 3.45 -3.88 10.68
CA ILE A 121 3.97 -5.12 10.09
C ILE A 121 3.73 -5.05 8.59
N GLY A 122 4.79 -5.30 7.81
CA GLY A 122 4.70 -5.35 6.36
C GLY A 122 4.25 -6.73 5.88
N LEU A 123 3.13 -6.75 5.17
CA LEU A 123 2.53 -7.93 4.54
C LEU A 123 2.53 -7.79 3.02
N SER A 124 2.53 -8.92 2.34
CA SER A 124 2.25 -9.04 0.90
C SER A 124 1.11 -10.03 0.66
N GLY A 125 0.54 -10.07 -0.51
CA GLY A 125 -0.50 -11.05 -0.83
C GLY A 125 -0.04 -12.52 -0.80
N ILE A 126 1.28 -12.74 -0.74
CA ILE A 126 1.90 -14.06 -0.64
C ILE A 126 1.79 -14.61 0.78
N ASP A 127 1.90 -13.72 1.79
CA ASP A 127 1.91 -14.12 3.20
C ASP A 127 0.58 -14.79 3.55
N GLY A 128 0.65 -15.98 4.13
CA GLY A 128 -0.53 -16.80 4.44
C GLY A 128 -1.39 -17.14 3.22
N GLN A 129 -0.86 -17.04 1.99
CA GLN A 129 -1.62 -17.18 0.74
C GLN A 129 -2.84 -16.24 0.68
N MET A 130 -2.70 -15.06 1.26
CA MET A 130 -3.77 -14.08 1.45
C MET A 130 -4.45 -13.67 0.14
N ILE A 131 -3.68 -13.62 -0.97
CA ILE A 131 -4.24 -13.32 -2.29
C ILE A 131 -3.80 -14.38 -3.27
N GLN A 132 -4.75 -15.16 -3.75
CA GLN A 132 -4.55 -16.11 -4.84
C GLN A 132 -4.96 -15.46 -6.17
N ALA A 133 -4.23 -15.77 -7.23
CA ALA A 133 -4.46 -15.24 -8.56
C ALA A 133 -4.15 -16.25 -9.65
N ARG A 134 -4.81 -16.10 -10.80
CA ARG A 134 -4.49 -16.77 -12.05
C ARG A 134 -3.91 -15.77 -13.05
N VAL A 135 -3.23 -16.25 -14.08
CA VAL A 135 -2.80 -15.39 -15.19
C VAL A 135 -4.03 -14.73 -15.80
N ARG A 136 -3.93 -13.41 -16.05
CA ARG A 136 -5.02 -12.63 -16.61
C ARG A 136 -5.04 -12.70 -18.13
N ASP A 137 -3.86 -12.54 -18.75
CA ASP A 137 -3.64 -12.47 -20.18
C ASP A 137 -2.18 -12.87 -20.44
N GLU A 138 -1.96 -13.85 -21.32
CA GLU A 138 -0.61 -14.34 -21.62
C GLU A 138 0.29 -13.25 -22.21
N ARG A 139 -0.27 -12.28 -22.96
CA ARG A 139 0.46 -11.13 -23.52
C ARG A 139 1.06 -10.21 -22.44
N LEU A 140 0.48 -10.21 -21.26
CA LEU A 140 0.94 -9.43 -20.10
C LEU A 140 1.93 -10.19 -19.22
N GLY A 141 2.10 -11.50 -19.44
CA GLY A 141 2.95 -12.37 -18.66
C GLY A 141 2.44 -12.53 -17.20
N TYR A 142 3.27 -12.21 -16.23
CA TYR A 142 2.97 -12.37 -14.79
C TYR A 142 2.03 -11.29 -14.22
N VAL A 143 1.00 -10.93 -14.98
CA VAL A 143 -0.10 -10.06 -14.52
C VAL A 143 -1.28 -10.94 -14.15
N GLY A 144 -1.72 -10.85 -12.87
CA GLY A 144 -2.74 -11.75 -12.32
C GLY A 144 -4.11 -11.13 -12.16
N GLU A 145 -5.13 -11.96 -12.32
CA GLU A 145 -6.50 -11.71 -11.87
C GLU A 145 -6.74 -12.40 -10.52
N ILE A 146 -7.33 -11.70 -9.54
CA ILE A 146 -7.60 -12.29 -8.21
C ILE A 146 -8.69 -13.34 -8.35
N THR A 147 -8.43 -14.51 -7.78
CA THR A 147 -9.40 -15.61 -7.70
C THR A 147 -9.92 -15.82 -6.28
N LYS A 148 -9.08 -15.54 -5.26
CA LYS A 148 -9.46 -15.70 -3.85
C LYS A 148 -8.72 -14.68 -2.98
N ILE A 149 -9.40 -14.22 -1.93
CA ILE A 149 -8.79 -13.35 -0.90
C ILE A 149 -9.10 -13.97 0.47
N ASP A 150 -8.06 -14.14 1.28
CA ASP A 150 -8.16 -14.45 2.70
C ASP A 150 -7.71 -13.22 3.50
N VAL A 151 -8.63 -12.65 4.26
CA VAL A 151 -8.35 -11.44 5.06
C VAL A 151 -7.88 -11.74 6.48
N ARG A 152 -7.92 -13.00 6.91
CA ARG A 152 -7.54 -13.39 8.29
C ARG A 152 -6.16 -12.89 8.70
N PRO A 153 -5.09 -13.01 7.89
CA PRO A 153 -3.77 -12.49 8.28
C PRO A 153 -3.75 -10.97 8.56
N ILE A 154 -4.62 -10.20 7.88
CA ILE A 154 -4.76 -8.76 8.14
C ILE A 154 -5.47 -8.54 9.47
N LEU A 155 -6.56 -9.26 9.73
CA LEU A 155 -7.33 -9.16 10.97
C LEU A 155 -6.50 -9.56 12.18
N ASP A 156 -5.73 -10.66 12.08
CA ASP A 156 -4.82 -11.12 13.15
C ASP A 156 -3.77 -10.06 13.51
N VAL A 157 -3.26 -9.34 12.50
CA VAL A 157 -2.29 -8.25 12.71
C VAL A 157 -2.95 -7.03 13.35
N LEU A 158 -4.17 -6.67 12.92
CA LEU A 158 -4.97 -5.58 13.52
C LEU A 158 -5.33 -5.88 14.98
N ASP A 159 -5.76 -7.11 15.29
CA ASP A 159 -6.13 -7.53 16.65
C ASP A 159 -4.94 -7.44 17.63
N LYS A 160 -3.72 -7.58 17.15
CA LYS A 160 -2.50 -7.38 17.95
C LYS A 160 -2.06 -5.91 18.04
N GLY A 161 -2.87 -4.97 17.53
CA GLY A 161 -2.60 -3.54 17.58
C GLY A 161 -1.48 -3.08 16.62
N TYR A 162 -1.23 -3.82 15.55
CA TYR A 162 -0.31 -3.41 14.50
C TYR A 162 -1.06 -2.79 13.32
N ILE A 163 -0.38 -1.90 12.62
CA ILE A 163 -0.81 -1.36 11.34
C ILE A 163 -0.28 -2.28 10.24
N PRO A 164 -1.13 -3.09 9.55
CA PRO A 164 -0.66 -3.87 8.41
C PRO A 164 -0.35 -2.95 7.23
N GLY A 165 0.92 -2.89 6.83
CA GLY A 165 1.38 -2.28 5.59
C GLY A 165 1.36 -3.32 4.48
N ARG A 166 0.43 -3.23 3.52
CA ARG A 166 0.20 -4.26 2.52
C ARG A 166 0.60 -3.86 1.12
N VAL A 167 1.33 -4.77 0.44
CA VAL A 167 1.62 -4.70 -1.00
C VAL A 167 0.67 -5.59 -1.82
N HIS A 168 0.43 -5.19 -3.07
CA HIS A 168 -0.33 -5.98 -4.04
C HIS A 168 0.55 -7.00 -4.79
N CYS A 169 1.23 -7.90 -4.08
CA CYS A 169 1.82 -9.10 -4.66
C CYS A 169 0.91 -10.31 -4.44
N ARG A 170 0.83 -11.23 -5.40
CA ARG A 170 -0.10 -12.36 -5.40
C ARG A 170 0.62 -13.66 -5.70
N VAL A 171 0.15 -14.76 -5.12
CA VAL A 171 0.66 -16.11 -5.41
C VAL A 171 -0.04 -16.70 -6.63
N ARG A 172 0.75 -17.29 -7.54
CA ARG A 172 0.30 -18.29 -8.49
C ARG A 172 0.47 -19.67 -7.85
N HIS A 173 -0.43 -20.62 -8.10
CA HIS A 173 -0.35 -21.99 -7.57
C HIS A 173 0.95 -22.76 -7.96
N ALA A 174 1.72 -22.26 -8.94
CA ALA A 174 3.06 -22.72 -9.26
C ALA A 174 3.80 -21.61 -10.02
N GLY A 175 4.82 -20.98 -9.41
CA GLY A 175 5.66 -19.99 -10.07
C GLY A 175 5.80 -18.65 -9.33
N PRO A 176 6.50 -17.67 -9.92
CA PRO A 176 6.79 -16.38 -9.31
C PRO A 176 5.54 -15.53 -9.04
N CYS A 177 5.70 -14.52 -8.20
CA CYS A 177 4.66 -13.60 -7.78
C CYS A 177 4.01 -12.88 -8.96
N LEU A 178 2.68 -12.80 -8.96
CA LEU A 178 1.92 -12.04 -9.97
C LEU A 178 1.70 -10.60 -9.51
N GLN A 179 1.96 -9.63 -10.39
CA GLN A 179 1.69 -8.23 -10.15
C GLN A 179 0.21 -7.89 -10.37
N HIS A 180 -0.42 -7.16 -9.43
CA HIS A 180 -1.73 -6.54 -9.68
C HIS A 180 -1.55 -5.11 -10.16
N GLN A 181 -2.01 -4.84 -11.37
CA GLN A 181 -2.07 -3.51 -11.92
C GLN A 181 -3.53 -3.06 -12.05
N ARG A 182 -3.87 -1.88 -11.56
CA ARG A 182 -5.16 -1.24 -11.82
C ARG A 182 -5.05 -0.42 -13.09
N ARG A 183 -6.03 -0.54 -13.99
CA ARG A 183 -6.19 0.40 -15.10
C ARG A 183 -6.45 1.79 -14.50
N HIS A 184 -5.62 2.76 -14.81
CA HIS A 184 -6.01 4.16 -14.70
C HIS A 184 -7.05 4.41 -15.82
N ARG A 185 -8.33 4.45 -15.47
CA ARG A 185 -9.32 5.04 -16.36
C ARG A 185 -8.99 6.53 -16.41
N GLY A 186 -8.29 6.96 -17.46
CA GLY A 186 -8.19 8.36 -17.83
C GLY A 186 -9.63 8.88 -17.98
N ARG A 187 -9.98 9.92 -17.23
CA ARG A 187 -11.14 10.73 -17.57
C ARG A 187 -10.86 11.34 -18.94
N ALA A 188 -11.52 10.84 -19.94
CA ALA A 188 -11.65 11.59 -21.21
C ALA A 188 -12.42 12.87 -20.86
N HIS A 189 -11.73 14.01 -20.85
CA HIS A 189 -12.40 15.30 -20.96
C HIS A 189 -13.08 15.31 -22.35
N ARG A 190 -14.39 15.18 -22.36
CA ARG A 190 -15.19 15.63 -23.49
C ARG A 190 -15.28 17.16 -23.35
N GLY A 191 -14.69 17.85 -24.35
CA GLY A 191 -14.92 19.25 -24.62
C GLY A 191 -16.35 19.49 -25.08
#